data_2a3191053514ab0063f7582dd1007288
#
_entry.id   2a3191053514ab0063f7582dd1007288
#
_cell.length_a   1.000
_cell.length_b   1.000
_cell.length_c   1.000
_cell.angle_alpha   90.00
_cell.angle_beta   90.00
_cell.angle_gamma   90.00
#
_symmetry.space_group_name_H-M   'P 1'
#
loop_
_entity.id
_entity.type
_entity.pdbx_description
1 polymer ?
#
loop_
_entity_poly.entity_id
_entity_poly.type
_entity_poly.pdbx_seq_one_letter_code
_entity_poly.pdbx_strand_id
1 'polypeptide(L)'
;MRRFAVMALALSLTACGSDSTGPSNGNNDGSQFDVTIGSGTRPTYTWSGGTAFSVSIVRVSAPGTIVWGIASPAMTIPAPVTHGTVPVGALQSANVEPALTAGVRYRVSITRNDQKTGFKEFTP
;
A
#
# COMPACT_ATOMS: atom_id res chain seq x y z
N MET A 1 48.71 -8.54 -51.82
CA MET A 1 48.15 -7.53 -50.88
C MET A 1 46.81 -7.98 -50.41
N ARG A 2 46.71 -8.48 -49.19
CA ARG A 2 45.46 -8.93 -48.61
C ARG A 2 44.93 -7.83 -47.72
N ARG A 3 43.79 -7.26 -48.07
CA ARG A 3 43.08 -6.30 -47.25
C ARG A 3 42.14 -7.07 -46.31
N PHE A 4 42.45 -7.09 -45.03
CA PHE A 4 41.55 -7.58 -44.02
C PHE A 4 40.53 -6.47 -43.68
N ALA A 5 39.29 -6.71 -44.01
CA ALA A 5 38.19 -5.89 -43.53
C ALA A 5 37.83 -6.34 -42.10
N VAL A 6 38.09 -5.46 -41.14
CA VAL A 6 37.65 -5.66 -39.76
C VAL A 6 36.18 -5.24 -39.70
N MET A 7 35.31 -6.22 -39.57
CA MET A 7 33.90 -5.99 -39.37
C MET A 7 33.68 -5.75 -37.89
N ALA A 8 33.47 -4.49 -37.49
CA ALA A 8 33.13 -4.12 -36.16
C ALA A 8 31.64 -4.45 -35.94
N LEU A 9 31.39 -5.49 -35.16
CA LEU A 9 30.06 -5.84 -34.73
C LEU A 9 29.66 -4.92 -33.56
N ALA A 10 28.88 -3.90 -33.83
CA ALA A 10 28.31 -3.07 -32.80
C ALA A 10 27.15 -3.83 -32.11
N LEU A 11 27.41 -4.37 -30.94
CA LEU A 11 26.33 -4.83 -30.06
C LEU A 11 25.59 -3.59 -29.50
N SER A 12 24.45 -3.30 -30.08
CA SER A 12 23.51 -2.38 -29.46
C SER A 12 22.81 -3.10 -28.31
N LEU A 13 23.28 -2.87 -27.10
CA LEU A 13 22.50 -3.20 -25.91
C LEU A 13 21.32 -2.26 -25.88
N THR A 14 20.17 -2.73 -26.34
CA THR A 14 18.90 -2.12 -25.98
C THR A 14 18.63 -2.45 -24.54
N ALA A 15 18.99 -1.55 -23.65
CA ALA A 15 18.49 -1.59 -22.28
C ALA A 15 16.96 -1.39 -22.34
N CYS A 16 16.22 -2.47 -22.22
CA CYS A 16 14.82 -2.39 -21.85
C CYS A 16 14.77 -1.88 -20.41
N GLY A 17 14.76 -0.56 -20.25
CA GLY A 17 14.34 0.05 -19.04
C GLY A 17 12.86 -0.26 -18.87
N SER A 18 12.50 -0.98 -17.83
CA SER A 18 11.10 -1.09 -17.41
C SER A 18 10.72 0.28 -16.85
N ASP A 19 10.26 1.15 -17.72
CA ASP A 19 9.70 2.41 -17.32
C ASP A 19 8.33 2.15 -16.75
N SER A 20 8.23 2.11 -15.45
CA SER A 20 6.97 2.33 -14.78
C SER A 20 6.62 3.82 -14.91
N THR A 21 6.18 4.22 -16.10
CA THR A 21 5.69 5.55 -16.37
C THR A 21 4.23 5.64 -15.94
N GLY A 22 4.01 5.85 -14.67
CA GLY A 22 2.73 6.32 -14.16
C GLY A 22 3.02 7.42 -13.16
N PRO A 23 2.10 8.37 -12.91
CA PRO A 23 2.20 9.20 -11.72
C PRO A 23 2.08 8.25 -10.53
N SER A 24 3.20 7.65 -10.16
CA SER A 24 3.24 6.85 -8.96
C SER A 24 3.11 7.81 -7.81
N ASN A 25 2.02 7.73 -7.09
CA ASN A 25 1.97 8.21 -5.73
C ASN A 25 2.92 7.33 -4.92
N GLY A 26 4.18 7.48 -5.17
CA GLY A 26 5.43 7.05 -4.64
C GLY A 26 5.54 5.79 -3.82
N ASN A 27 4.49 5.12 -3.34
CA ASN A 27 4.62 4.11 -2.32
C ASN A 27 3.59 2.98 -2.43
N ASN A 28 3.15 2.69 -3.65
CA ASN A 28 2.20 1.60 -3.92
C ASN A 28 2.89 0.33 -4.46
N ASP A 29 4.16 0.15 -4.15
CA ASP A 29 4.92 -1.03 -4.59
C ASP A 29 4.27 -2.31 -4.06
N GLY A 30 3.77 -3.14 -4.97
CA GLY A 30 3.06 -4.36 -4.66
C GLY A 30 1.57 -4.18 -4.31
N SER A 31 1.06 -2.96 -4.32
CA SER A 31 -0.37 -2.71 -4.12
C SER A 31 -1.18 -3.18 -5.32
N GLN A 32 -2.21 -3.98 -5.05
CA GLN A 32 -3.07 -4.57 -6.07
C GLN A 32 -4.32 -3.72 -6.37
N PHE A 33 -4.55 -2.68 -5.60
CA PHE A 33 -5.60 -1.68 -5.80
C PHE A 33 -5.23 -0.37 -5.11
N ASP A 34 -5.91 0.70 -5.49
CA ASP A 34 -5.65 2.02 -4.91
C ASP A 34 -6.30 2.17 -3.53
N VAL A 35 -5.55 2.81 -2.63
CA VAL A 35 -6.02 3.21 -1.31
C VAL A 35 -5.94 4.73 -1.22
N THR A 36 -7.02 5.37 -0.82
CA THR A 36 -7.08 6.81 -0.57
C THR A 36 -7.12 7.07 0.92
N ILE A 37 -6.33 8.03 1.38
CA ILE A 37 -6.21 8.35 2.81
C ILE A 37 -6.61 9.80 3.02
N GLY A 38 -7.53 10.01 3.95
CA GLY A 38 -7.93 11.35 4.39
C GLY A 38 -6.83 12.05 5.21
N SER A 39 -7.10 13.26 5.60
CA SER A 39 -6.17 14.09 6.40
C SER A 39 -6.35 13.89 7.91
N GLY A 40 -5.36 14.34 8.68
CA GLY A 40 -5.38 14.35 10.14
C GLY A 40 -4.94 13.06 10.80
N THR A 41 -4.96 13.04 12.13
CA THR A 41 -4.47 11.95 12.95
C THR A 41 -5.47 10.80 13.12
N ARG A 42 -6.70 10.99 12.65
CA ARG A 42 -7.73 9.95 12.52
C ARG A 42 -8.24 9.93 11.08
N PRO A 43 -7.38 9.56 10.11
CA PRO A 43 -7.76 9.62 8.72
C PRO A 43 -8.80 8.58 8.38
N THR A 44 -9.46 8.79 7.26
CA THR A 44 -10.37 7.84 6.64
C THR A 44 -9.61 7.07 5.56
N TYR A 45 -9.75 5.76 5.53
CA TYR A 45 -9.18 4.87 4.54
C TYR A 45 -10.27 4.44 3.57
N THR A 46 -10.05 4.68 2.28
CA THR A 46 -11.01 4.38 1.22
C THR A 46 -10.37 3.51 0.16
N TRP A 47 -11.10 2.54 -0.34
CA TRP A 47 -10.71 1.65 -1.44
C TRP A 47 -11.93 1.26 -2.24
N SER A 48 -11.71 0.62 -3.38
CA SER A 48 -12.78 0.11 -4.25
C SER A 48 -12.66 -1.41 -4.43
N GLY A 49 -13.68 -2.03 -5.03
CA GLY A 49 -13.64 -3.42 -5.44
C GLY A 49 -14.14 -4.42 -4.40
N GLY A 50 -14.84 -3.97 -3.36
CA GLY A 50 -15.48 -4.83 -2.39
C GLY A 50 -15.09 -4.57 -0.95
N THR A 51 -15.69 -5.33 -0.04
CA THR A 51 -15.42 -5.25 1.40
C THR A 51 -14.08 -5.87 1.76
N ALA A 52 -13.56 -5.55 2.92
CA ALA A 52 -12.27 -6.02 3.38
C ALA A 52 -12.40 -7.08 4.49
N PHE A 53 -11.38 -7.92 4.55
CA PHE A 53 -11.11 -8.83 5.65
C PHE A 53 -10.37 -8.14 6.78
N SER A 54 -9.40 -7.27 6.46
CA SER A 54 -8.59 -6.59 7.45
C SER A 54 -8.09 -5.22 6.96
N VAL A 55 -7.91 -4.32 7.93
CA VAL A 55 -7.22 -3.05 7.77
C VAL A 55 -6.19 -2.96 8.88
N SER A 56 -4.94 -2.74 8.55
CA SER A 56 -3.85 -2.63 9.53
C SER A 56 -2.94 -1.46 9.23
N ILE A 57 -2.50 -0.77 10.28
CA ILE A 57 -1.60 0.37 10.21
C ILE A 57 -0.35 0.07 11.02
N VAL A 58 0.81 0.29 10.40
CA VAL A 58 2.12 0.18 11.04
C VAL A 58 2.88 1.49 10.86
N ARG A 59 3.83 1.77 11.76
CA ARG A 59 4.85 2.79 11.50
C ARG A 59 5.85 2.22 10.49
N VAL A 60 6.25 3.00 9.53
CA VAL A 60 7.26 2.57 8.53
C VAL A 60 8.58 2.22 9.19
N SER A 61 8.93 2.90 10.29
CA SER A 61 10.13 2.61 11.10
C SER A 61 10.04 1.33 11.94
N ALA A 62 8.84 0.77 12.14
CA ALA A 62 8.60 -0.43 12.93
C ALA A 62 7.51 -1.31 12.28
N PRO A 63 7.77 -1.88 11.09
CA PRO A 63 6.75 -2.57 10.30
C PRO A 63 6.24 -3.88 10.91
N GLY A 64 6.94 -4.42 11.90
CA GLY A 64 6.53 -5.62 12.63
C GLY A 64 5.49 -5.38 13.72
N THR A 65 5.15 -4.12 14.03
CA THR A 65 4.20 -3.76 15.07
C THR A 65 2.99 -3.05 14.50
N ILE A 66 1.81 -3.67 14.59
CA ILE A 66 0.55 -3.05 14.20
C ILE A 66 0.16 -2.06 15.28
N VAL A 67 0.05 -0.78 14.94
CA VAL A 67 -0.34 0.27 15.88
C VAL A 67 -1.85 0.45 15.97
N TRP A 68 -2.55 0.10 14.92
CA TRP A 68 -4.01 0.00 14.91
C TRP A 68 -4.45 -0.98 13.82
N GLY A 69 -5.46 -1.76 14.11
CA GLY A 69 -5.97 -2.73 13.15
C GLY A 69 -7.35 -3.25 13.51
N ILE A 70 -8.08 -3.62 12.47
CA ILE A 70 -9.38 -4.29 12.56
C ILE A 70 -9.41 -5.47 11.60
N ALA A 71 -10.18 -6.48 11.94
CA ALA A 71 -10.40 -7.65 11.12
C ALA A 71 -11.86 -8.10 11.19
N SER A 72 -12.37 -8.67 10.11
CA SER A 72 -13.70 -9.26 10.05
C SER A 72 -13.59 -10.68 9.51
N PRO A 73 -13.84 -11.71 10.32
CA PRO A 73 -13.86 -13.10 9.84
C PRO A 73 -14.87 -13.33 8.72
N ALA A 74 -15.95 -12.57 8.69
CA ALA A 74 -16.96 -12.60 7.62
C ALA A 74 -16.58 -11.76 6.40
N MET A 75 -15.41 -11.10 6.40
CA MET A 75 -14.90 -10.28 5.28
C MET A 75 -15.84 -9.12 4.89
N THR A 76 -16.46 -8.48 5.88
CA THR A 76 -17.55 -7.52 5.65
C THR A 76 -17.20 -6.07 5.99
N ILE A 77 -15.92 -5.73 6.17
CA ILE A 77 -15.51 -4.36 6.46
C ILE A 77 -15.78 -3.48 5.24
N PRO A 78 -16.74 -2.54 5.30
CA PRO A 78 -17.02 -1.65 4.18
C PRO A 78 -16.07 -0.46 4.16
N ALA A 79 -15.72 0.03 2.97
CA ALA A 79 -15.09 1.33 2.83
C ALA A 79 -16.15 2.45 2.92
N PRO A 80 -15.84 3.62 3.49
CA PRO A 80 -14.57 3.98 4.15
C PRO A 80 -14.50 3.50 5.61
N VAL A 81 -13.27 3.38 6.11
CA VAL A 81 -12.99 3.12 7.53
C VAL A 81 -12.29 4.32 8.13
N THR A 82 -12.76 4.80 9.26
CA THR A 82 -12.10 5.88 10.01
C THR A 82 -11.20 5.29 11.07
N HIS A 83 -9.96 5.76 11.12
CA HIS A 83 -8.98 5.34 12.14
C HIS A 83 -9.53 5.53 13.55
N GLY A 84 -9.41 4.52 14.38
CA GLY A 84 -9.94 4.53 15.75
C GLY A 84 -11.41 4.14 15.86
N THR A 85 -12.11 3.87 14.77
CA THR A 85 -13.52 3.44 14.77
C THR A 85 -13.63 2.01 14.25
N VAL A 86 -14.29 1.14 14.99
CA VAL A 86 -14.51 -0.26 14.61
C VAL A 86 -15.89 -0.39 13.98
N PRO A 87 -16.00 -0.73 12.68
CA PRO A 87 -17.29 -0.96 12.04
C PRO A 87 -18.03 -2.15 12.64
N VAL A 88 -19.35 -2.16 12.47
CA VAL A 88 -20.17 -3.31 12.84
C VAL A 88 -19.70 -4.56 12.10
N GLY A 89 -19.53 -5.67 12.82
CA GLY A 89 -19.05 -6.94 12.27
C GLY A 89 -17.53 -7.07 12.20
N ALA A 90 -16.78 -6.03 12.56
CA ALA A 90 -15.35 -6.08 12.71
C ALA A 90 -14.92 -6.20 14.18
N LEU A 91 -13.73 -6.75 14.38
CA LEU A 91 -13.06 -6.86 15.66
C LEU A 91 -11.78 -6.02 15.65
N GLN A 92 -11.49 -5.34 16.73
CA GLN A 92 -10.23 -4.61 16.87
C GLN A 92 -9.10 -5.60 17.19
N SER A 93 -8.12 -5.69 16.30
CA SER A 93 -6.96 -6.56 16.47
C SER A 93 -5.79 -5.88 17.17
N ALA A 94 -5.70 -4.55 17.06
CA ALA A 94 -4.68 -3.74 17.71
C ALA A 94 -5.20 -2.31 17.94
N ASN A 95 -4.82 -1.71 19.06
CA ASN A 95 -5.20 -0.33 19.42
C ASN A 95 -4.09 0.37 20.22
N VAL A 96 -2.88 0.33 19.73
CA VAL A 96 -1.72 0.99 20.36
C VAL A 96 -1.80 2.50 20.14
N GLU A 97 -2.19 2.92 18.93
CA GLU A 97 -2.38 4.33 18.57
C GLU A 97 -3.83 4.55 18.08
N PRO A 98 -4.77 4.81 18.96
CA PRO A 98 -6.15 5.14 18.58
C PRO A 98 -6.26 6.47 17.82
N ALA A 99 -5.24 7.32 17.93
CA ALA A 99 -4.96 8.45 17.07
C ALA A 99 -3.50 8.38 16.65
N LEU A 100 -3.22 8.67 15.38
CA LEU A 100 -1.87 8.67 14.85
C LEU A 100 -1.09 9.90 15.31
N THR A 101 0.23 9.83 15.24
CA THR A 101 1.10 10.96 15.57
C THR A 101 1.40 11.77 14.32
N ALA A 102 1.11 13.07 14.34
CA ALA A 102 1.44 13.97 13.24
C ALA A 102 2.94 13.95 12.95
N GLY A 103 3.31 13.98 11.67
CA GLY A 103 4.70 13.97 11.22
C GLY A 103 5.38 12.60 11.20
N VAL A 104 4.74 11.56 11.70
CA VAL A 104 5.24 10.18 11.64
C VAL A 104 4.73 9.50 10.37
N ARG A 105 5.60 8.76 9.70
CA ARG A 105 5.25 8.01 8.49
C ARG A 105 4.66 6.66 8.84
N TYR A 106 3.49 6.39 8.30
CA TYR A 106 2.75 5.14 8.48
C TYR A 106 2.51 4.44 7.15
N ARG A 107 2.19 3.17 7.23
CA ARG A 107 1.72 2.37 6.11
C ARG A 107 0.40 1.70 6.48
N VAL A 108 -0.60 1.88 5.65
CA VAL A 108 -1.85 1.12 5.72
C VAL A 108 -1.78 -0.08 4.79
N SER A 109 -2.28 -1.21 5.26
CA SER A 109 -2.46 -2.43 4.47
C SER A 109 -3.91 -2.87 4.58
N ILE A 110 -4.56 -3.07 3.45
CA ILE A 110 -5.97 -3.49 3.37
C ILE A 110 -6.02 -4.77 2.58
N THR A 111 -6.58 -5.83 3.18
CA THR A 111 -6.84 -7.09 2.49
C THR A 111 -8.33 -7.20 2.22
N ARG A 112 -8.70 -7.26 0.94
CA ARG A 112 -10.09 -7.39 0.51
C ARG A 112 -10.59 -8.83 0.58
N ASN A 113 -11.90 -9.00 0.41
CA ASN A 113 -12.57 -10.30 0.37
C ASN A 113 -12.12 -11.21 -0.79
N ASP A 114 -11.57 -10.63 -1.87
CA ASP A 114 -10.98 -11.36 -3.00
C ASP A 114 -9.49 -11.73 -2.79
N GLN A 115 -8.98 -11.56 -1.57
CA GLN A 115 -7.60 -11.82 -1.15
C GLN A 115 -6.56 -10.88 -1.76
N LYS A 116 -6.96 -9.83 -2.47
CA LYS A 116 -6.06 -8.80 -2.93
C LYS A 116 -5.70 -7.86 -1.79
N THR A 117 -4.48 -7.37 -1.80
CA THR A 117 -3.97 -6.45 -0.79
C THR A 117 -3.57 -5.12 -1.42
N GLY A 118 -4.05 -4.04 -0.84
CA GLY A 118 -3.67 -2.67 -1.18
C GLY A 118 -2.85 -2.04 -0.07
N PHE A 119 -1.85 -1.26 -0.46
CA PHE A 119 -0.95 -0.56 0.47
C PHE A 119 -0.87 0.91 0.12
N LYS A 120 -0.66 1.74 1.13
CA LYS A 120 -0.24 3.12 0.95
C LYS A 120 0.52 3.62 2.16
N GLU A 121 1.61 4.35 1.93
CA GLU A 121 2.30 5.10 2.96
C GLU A 121 1.75 6.52 3.02
N PHE A 122 1.75 7.10 4.22
CA PHE A 122 1.24 8.44 4.47
C PHE A 122 1.82 9.04 5.75
N THR A 123 1.75 10.34 5.85
CA THR A 123 2.15 11.10 7.05
C THR A 123 0.98 11.99 7.45
N PRO A 124 0.37 11.76 8.63
CA PRO A 124 -0.73 12.60 9.11
C PRO A 124 -0.32 14.03 9.40
#